data_74f815b3ed9187b9943459565692ba3d
#
_entry.id   74f815b3ed9187b9943459565692ba3d
#
_cell.length_a   1.000
_cell.length_b   1.000
_cell.length_c   1.000
_cell.angle_alpha   90.00
_cell.angle_beta   90.00
_cell.angle_gamma   90.00
#
_symmetry.space_group_name_H-M   'P 1'
#
loop_
_entity.id
_entity.type
_entity.pdbx_description
1 polymer ?
#
loop_
_entity_poly.entity_id
_entity_poly.type
_entity_poly.pdbx_seq_one_letter_code
_entity_poly.pdbx_strand_id
1 'polypeptide(L)'
;MRRFCSLFVPAVFLVTTLLVTLAQPERCIAQSVTNAPQQSKDKEGDSSGQVSGAGKPAVAGSKASDADSGAKENTNSEVKKDAESTVQIGDDRNARFKTGRIIFPTYEFEMGKKRLFYGLYLPKNFVKSKTYPLVVVLHGLNGSPGQILAYPGLTKYADNEEYILVAPMGYNARGWYGSRGKGGGRGSEPRNLGELSEQDVMEVLKLTRKNFQIDPTRIYLFGHSMGGGGSMHLAMTYPQIWAAIAVIAPAAYGNRDRLATAKDIPAYVVQGDKDRLVSVQQTRRWVEKMKELGMKHEYIEVKNGGHVFLAWQHFDGIFSFFKANPKLPQQISPK
;
A
#
# COMPACT_ATOMS: atom_id res chain seq x y z
N MET A 1 20.27 -40.99 72.69
CA MET A 1 19.75 -39.92 73.52
C MET A 1 20.54 -38.65 73.20
N ARG A 2 19.96 -37.73 72.60
CA ARG A 2 20.21 -36.27 72.67
C ARG A 2 19.22 -35.58 71.71
N ARG A 3 18.26 -34.88 72.29
CA ARG A 3 17.26 -34.04 71.62
C ARG A 3 17.94 -32.72 71.22
N PHE A 4 17.77 -32.29 70.02
CA PHE A 4 18.04 -30.90 69.60
C PHE A 4 16.73 -30.23 69.29
N CYS A 5 16.43 -29.18 70.02
CA CYS A 5 15.33 -28.25 69.88
C CYS A 5 15.64 -27.32 68.75
N SER A 6 14.75 -27.21 67.79
CA SER A 6 14.84 -26.24 66.69
C SER A 6 13.92 -25.08 67.01
N LEU A 7 14.51 -23.90 67.18
CA LEU A 7 13.80 -22.61 67.30
C LEU A 7 13.25 -22.15 65.98
N PHE A 8 11.95 -21.94 65.92
CA PHE A 8 11.26 -21.22 64.84
C PHE A 8 11.34 -19.71 65.08
N VAL A 9 11.91 -18.94 64.13
CA VAL A 9 11.83 -17.47 64.06
C VAL A 9 10.88 -17.10 62.95
N PRO A 10 9.81 -16.34 63.22
CA PRO A 10 8.93 -15.88 62.13
C PRO A 10 9.54 -14.63 61.47
N ALA A 11 9.73 -14.68 60.16
CA ALA A 11 10.08 -13.54 59.32
C ALA A 11 8.84 -12.64 59.11
N VAL A 12 8.94 -11.43 59.61
CA VAL A 12 7.97 -10.37 59.37
C VAL A 12 8.23 -9.80 57.99
N PHE A 13 7.32 -10.03 57.04
CA PHE A 13 7.32 -9.35 55.72
C PHE A 13 6.71 -7.96 55.88
N LEU A 14 7.56 -6.95 55.76
CA LEU A 14 7.17 -5.55 55.65
C LEU A 14 6.72 -5.31 54.19
N VAL A 15 5.42 -5.18 53.94
CA VAL A 15 4.86 -4.77 52.63
C VAL A 15 4.89 -3.26 52.56
N THR A 16 5.88 -2.73 51.84
CA THR A 16 5.88 -1.32 51.41
C THR A 16 5.03 -1.16 50.18
N THR A 17 3.82 -0.64 50.38
CA THR A 17 2.95 -0.19 49.30
C THR A 17 3.53 1.07 48.63
N LEU A 18 4.09 0.90 47.43
CA LEU A 18 4.49 2.02 46.56
C LEU A 18 3.24 2.51 45.82
N LEU A 19 2.70 3.65 46.21
CA LEU A 19 1.67 4.37 45.46
C LEU A 19 2.29 4.91 44.18
N VAL A 20 2.05 4.26 43.06
CA VAL A 20 2.30 4.82 41.72
C VAL A 20 1.09 5.65 41.33
N THR A 21 1.21 6.96 41.39
CA THR A 21 0.28 7.93 40.81
C THR A 21 0.37 7.82 39.28
N LEU A 22 -0.64 7.21 38.68
CA LEU A 22 -0.85 7.24 37.23
C LEU A 22 -1.29 8.66 36.82
N ALA A 23 -0.40 9.42 36.21
CA ALA A 23 -0.75 10.62 35.49
C ALA A 23 -1.51 10.20 34.22
N GLN A 24 -2.80 10.55 34.15
CA GLN A 24 -3.60 10.41 32.93
C GLN A 24 -3.20 11.48 31.93
N PRO A 25 -3.02 11.17 30.62
CA PRO A 25 -2.87 12.20 29.62
C PRO A 25 -4.22 12.90 29.40
N GLU A 26 -4.19 14.20 29.48
CA GLU A 26 -5.32 15.08 29.21
C GLU A 26 -5.89 14.84 27.81
N ARG A 27 -7.20 14.58 27.75
CA ARG A 27 -7.98 14.55 26.52
C ARG A 27 -8.15 15.99 26.02
N CYS A 28 -7.50 16.32 24.92
CA CYS A 28 -7.84 17.51 24.13
C CYS A 28 -9.26 17.33 23.58
N ILE A 29 -10.21 18.02 24.18
CA ILE A 29 -11.58 18.16 23.67
C ILE A 29 -11.53 19.15 22.51
N ALA A 30 -11.74 18.67 21.29
CA ALA A 30 -11.96 19.53 20.13
C ALA A 30 -13.31 20.23 20.26
N GLN A 31 -13.25 21.55 20.40
CA GLN A 31 -14.46 22.41 20.38
C GLN A 31 -15.01 22.43 18.95
N SER A 32 -16.27 22.04 18.82
CA SER A 32 -17.08 22.23 17.62
C SER A 32 -17.45 23.70 17.49
N VAL A 33 -16.94 24.36 16.47
CA VAL A 33 -17.39 25.69 16.06
C VAL A 33 -18.51 25.53 15.05
N THR A 34 -19.75 25.80 15.51
CA THR A 34 -20.92 25.98 14.66
C THR A 34 -20.88 27.41 14.12
N ASN A 35 -20.74 27.57 12.81
CA ASN A 35 -21.02 28.84 12.13
C ASN A 35 -22.27 28.69 11.27
N ALA A 36 -23.27 29.51 11.60
CA ALA A 36 -24.51 29.74 10.86
C ALA A 36 -24.24 30.53 9.55
N PRO A 37 -25.14 30.43 8.56
CA PRO A 37 -24.92 31.05 7.24
C PRO A 37 -25.26 32.54 7.24
N GLN A 38 -24.35 33.35 6.73
CA GLN A 38 -24.65 34.74 6.33
C GLN A 38 -25.04 34.79 4.85
N GLN A 39 -26.24 35.30 4.62
CA GLN A 39 -26.76 35.75 3.31
C GLN A 39 -26.09 37.08 2.93
N SER A 40 -25.69 37.24 1.66
CA SER A 40 -25.55 38.56 1.01
C SER A 40 -25.84 38.41 -0.49
N LYS A 41 -26.92 38.92 -0.83
CA LYS A 41 -27.47 39.89 -1.81
C LYS A 41 -26.71 40.06 -3.12
N ASP A 42 -27.50 39.84 -4.13
CA ASP A 42 -27.38 40.11 -5.56
C ASP A 42 -26.84 41.51 -5.92
N LYS A 43 -26.05 41.56 -6.97
CA LYS A 43 -26.08 42.65 -7.96
C LYS A 43 -25.68 42.13 -9.34
N GLU A 44 -26.63 42.24 -10.24
CA GLU A 44 -26.49 42.18 -11.68
C GLU A 44 -25.57 43.29 -12.21
N GLY A 45 -24.89 43.00 -13.32
CA GLY A 45 -24.13 43.96 -14.09
C GLY A 45 -23.74 43.37 -15.43
N ASP A 46 -24.62 43.61 -16.40
CA ASP A 46 -24.52 43.37 -17.84
C ASP A 46 -23.39 44.24 -18.47
N SER A 47 -22.58 43.69 -19.39
CA SER A 47 -22.19 44.39 -20.62
C SER A 47 -21.40 43.49 -21.58
N SER A 48 -21.94 43.38 -22.73
CA SER A 48 -21.47 42.92 -24.02
C SER A 48 -20.15 43.54 -24.53
N GLY A 49 -19.36 42.75 -25.28
CA GLY A 49 -18.21 43.25 -26.05
C GLY A 49 -17.56 42.16 -26.91
N GLN A 50 -18.11 41.97 -28.10
CA GLN A 50 -17.41 41.36 -29.23
C GLN A 50 -16.23 42.22 -29.67
N VAL A 51 -15.10 41.61 -30.14
CA VAL A 51 -14.47 41.89 -31.47
C VAL A 51 -13.37 40.85 -31.77
N SER A 52 -13.48 40.28 -32.91
CA SER A 52 -12.67 39.60 -33.89
C SER A 52 -11.18 39.99 -34.02
N GLY A 53 -10.34 39.06 -34.46
CA GLY A 53 -9.04 39.38 -35.03
C GLY A 53 -8.18 38.16 -35.35
N ALA A 54 -8.20 37.74 -36.58
CA ALA A 54 -7.38 36.69 -37.20
C ALA A 54 -5.88 37.10 -37.33
N GLY A 55 -4.98 36.10 -37.37
CA GLY A 55 -3.60 36.33 -37.78
C GLY A 55 -2.71 35.07 -37.71
N LYS A 56 -2.65 34.30 -38.77
CA LYS A 56 -1.49 33.44 -39.13
C LYS A 56 -0.57 34.26 -40.06
N PRO A 57 0.77 34.00 -40.07
CA PRO A 57 1.45 33.19 -41.08
C PRO A 57 2.61 32.37 -40.51
N ALA A 58 2.92 31.18 -40.93
CA ALA A 58 3.51 30.60 -42.14
C ALA A 58 5.04 30.82 -42.31
N VAL A 59 5.79 29.67 -42.22
CA VAL A 59 6.90 29.15 -43.07
C VAL A 59 8.28 29.81 -43.08
N ALA A 60 9.30 28.96 -42.78
CA ALA A 60 10.56 28.68 -43.49
C ALA A 60 11.48 27.88 -42.55
N GLY A 61 12.08 26.71 -42.76
CA GLY A 61 12.64 26.15 -43.98
C GLY A 61 14.15 26.40 -44.10
N SER A 62 15.06 25.46 -43.65
CA SER A 62 16.40 25.23 -44.20
C SER A 62 17.04 23.99 -43.62
N LYS A 63 17.29 23.13 -44.35
CA LYS A 63 18.22 22.24 -45.07
C LYS A 63 19.58 22.00 -44.34
N ALA A 64 19.81 20.71 -44.11
CA ALA A 64 20.95 19.83 -44.21
C ALA A 64 22.38 20.41 -44.41
N SER A 65 23.36 19.80 -43.75
CA SER A 65 24.63 19.43 -44.32
C SER A 65 25.27 18.26 -43.59
N ASP A 66 25.63 17.26 -44.40
CA ASP A 66 26.41 16.07 -44.08
C ASP A 66 27.86 16.44 -43.75
N ALA A 67 28.52 15.64 -42.91
CA ALA A 67 29.92 15.33 -43.01
C ALA A 67 30.31 14.13 -42.13
N ASP A 68 30.68 13.15 -42.80
CA ASP A 68 31.44 11.91 -42.69
C ASP A 68 32.71 11.96 -41.80
N SER A 69 33.07 10.74 -41.38
CA SER A 69 34.38 10.15 -41.11
C SER A 69 34.81 9.98 -39.65
N GLY A 70 35.16 8.71 -39.35
CA GLY A 70 36.20 8.39 -38.43
C GLY A 70 35.99 7.18 -37.53
N ALA A 71 36.13 5.99 -38.08
CA ALA A 71 36.31 4.76 -37.30
C ALA A 71 37.58 4.82 -36.43
N LYS A 72 37.48 4.41 -35.16
CA LYS A 72 38.57 3.77 -34.42
C LYS A 72 38.02 2.74 -33.46
N GLU A 73 38.29 1.48 -33.75
CA GLU A 73 38.34 0.36 -32.83
C GLU A 73 39.20 0.69 -31.61
N ASN A 74 38.71 0.36 -30.42
CA ASN A 74 39.62 -0.12 -29.39
C ASN A 74 38.91 -0.94 -28.31
N THR A 75 39.22 -2.24 -28.34
CA THR A 75 39.54 -3.17 -27.25
C THR A 75 38.65 -3.27 -26.02
N ASN A 76 38.02 -4.44 -25.95
CA ASN A 76 37.80 -5.32 -24.80
C ASN A 76 38.09 -4.75 -23.42
N SER A 77 37.03 -4.60 -22.64
CA SER A 77 37.05 -4.86 -21.21
C SER A 77 35.89 -5.80 -20.87
N GLU A 78 36.25 -7.02 -20.51
CA GLU A 78 35.34 -8.04 -19.96
C GLU A 78 34.70 -7.50 -18.71
N VAL A 79 33.42 -7.11 -18.82
CA VAL A 79 32.56 -6.96 -17.68
C VAL A 79 32.10 -8.37 -17.30
N LYS A 80 32.61 -8.88 -16.20
CA LYS A 80 32.15 -10.08 -15.53
C LYS A 80 30.67 -9.94 -15.32
N LYS A 81 29.85 -10.73 -16.01
CA LYS A 81 28.47 -11.01 -15.74
C LYS A 81 28.40 -11.74 -14.40
N ASP A 82 28.10 -11.01 -13.34
CA ASP A 82 27.67 -11.64 -12.11
C ASP A 82 26.38 -12.39 -12.40
N ALA A 83 26.45 -13.69 -12.19
CA ALA A 83 25.41 -14.64 -12.50
C ALA A 83 24.10 -14.24 -11.81
N GLU A 84 23.12 -13.88 -12.60
CA GLU A 84 21.72 -13.72 -12.24
C GLU A 84 21.22 -15.07 -11.70
N SER A 85 21.16 -15.17 -10.38
CA SER A 85 20.64 -16.34 -9.66
C SER A 85 19.14 -16.44 -9.91
N THR A 86 18.77 -17.04 -11.02
CA THR A 86 17.39 -17.37 -11.39
C THR A 86 16.90 -18.48 -10.46
N VAL A 87 16.17 -18.13 -9.43
CA VAL A 87 15.46 -19.09 -8.61
C VAL A 87 14.19 -19.49 -9.37
N GLN A 88 14.27 -20.57 -10.13
CA GLN A 88 13.10 -21.23 -10.69
C GLN A 88 12.33 -21.90 -9.54
N ILE A 89 11.08 -21.50 -9.30
CA ILE A 89 10.12 -22.27 -8.53
C ILE A 89 9.50 -23.28 -9.49
N GLY A 90 10.28 -24.30 -9.88
CA GLY A 90 9.72 -25.55 -10.32
C GLY A 90 8.95 -26.19 -9.16
N ASP A 91 8.09 -27.15 -9.44
CA ASP A 91 7.23 -27.90 -8.51
C ASP A 91 8.01 -28.67 -7.41
N ASP A 92 9.11 -28.12 -6.94
CA ASP A 92 9.97 -28.67 -5.91
C ASP A 92 9.42 -28.29 -4.54
N ARG A 93 8.59 -29.21 -3.98
CA ARG A 93 8.00 -29.14 -2.62
C ARG A 93 9.04 -28.99 -1.49
N ASN A 94 10.32 -28.88 -1.81
CA ASN A 94 11.45 -28.72 -0.90
C ASN A 94 12.20 -27.40 -1.03
N ALA A 95 11.78 -26.45 -1.88
CA ALA A 95 12.38 -25.12 -1.91
C ALA A 95 12.24 -24.46 -0.54
N ARG A 96 13.33 -24.38 0.23
CA ARG A 96 13.41 -23.66 1.49
C ARG A 96 13.29 -22.17 1.17
N PHE A 97 12.09 -21.61 1.32
CA PHE A 97 11.92 -20.17 1.29
C PHE A 97 12.82 -19.53 2.34
N LYS A 98 13.63 -18.57 1.94
CA LYS A 98 14.52 -17.85 2.86
C LYS A 98 13.69 -16.91 3.72
N THR A 99 13.74 -17.06 5.05
CA THR A 99 13.02 -16.23 6.02
C THR A 99 13.85 -15.01 6.41
N GLY A 100 13.19 -13.94 6.90
CA GLY A 100 13.83 -12.72 7.39
C GLY A 100 14.52 -11.89 6.31
N ARG A 101 14.24 -12.14 5.04
CA ARG A 101 14.78 -11.40 3.89
C ARG A 101 13.77 -11.29 2.77
N ILE A 102 13.88 -10.23 2.00
CA ILE A 102 13.07 -10.04 0.78
C ILE A 102 13.65 -10.95 -0.30
N ILE A 103 12.79 -11.72 -0.96
CA ILE A 103 13.12 -12.56 -2.11
C ILE A 103 12.18 -12.23 -3.27
N PHE A 104 12.57 -12.59 -4.49
CA PHE A 104 11.84 -12.26 -5.71
C PHE A 104 11.52 -13.52 -6.53
N PRO A 105 10.52 -14.31 -6.11
CA PRO A 105 10.06 -15.45 -6.89
C PRO A 105 9.49 -15.01 -8.24
N THR A 106 9.67 -15.85 -9.25
CA THR A 106 9.09 -15.65 -10.59
C THR A 106 7.96 -16.64 -10.85
N TYR A 107 7.06 -16.30 -11.76
CA TYR A 107 5.98 -17.17 -12.22
C TYR A 107 5.58 -16.85 -13.66
N GLU A 108 4.98 -17.81 -14.34
CA GLU A 108 4.43 -17.59 -15.68
C GLU A 108 3.05 -16.92 -15.54
N PHE A 109 2.94 -15.71 -16.09
CA PHE A 109 1.71 -14.94 -16.09
C PHE A 109 0.97 -15.17 -17.41
N GLU A 110 0.05 -16.13 -17.42
CA GLU A 110 -0.62 -16.63 -18.62
C GLU A 110 -1.34 -15.54 -19.41
N MET A 111 -2.11 -14.66 -18.75
CA MET A 111 -2.84 -13.59 -19.41
C MET A 111 -1.91 -12.64 -20.18
N GLY A 112 -0.74 -12.35 -19.65
CA GLY A 112 0.27 -11.47 -20.26
C GLY A 112 1.29 -12.22 -21.11
N LYS A 113 1.23 -13.55 -21.18
CA LYS A 113 2.17 -14.43 -21.90
C LYS A 113 3.62 -14.08 -21.61
N LYS A 114 3.96 -13.84 -20.35
CA LYS A 114 5.34 -13.53 -19.93
C LYS A 114 5.60 -13.97 -18.49
N ARG A 115 6.89 -14.14 -18.19
CA ARG A 115 7.33 -14.35 -16.81
C ARG A 115 7.33 -13.05 -16.06
N LEU A 116 6.66 -13.03 -14.88
CA LEU A 116 6.67 -11.94 -13.91
C LEU A 116 7.37 -12.37 -12.64
N PHE A 117 7.73 -11.38 -11.81
CA PHE A 117 8.22 -11.61 -10.46
C PHE A 117 7.39 -10.81 -9.46
N TYR A 118 7.42 -11.24 -8.21
CA TYR A 118 6.84 -10.51 -7.09
C TYR A 118 7.82 -10.49 -5.91
N GLY A 119 7.68 -9.53 -5.02
CA GLY A 119 8.41 -9.52 -3.76
C GLY A 119 7.71 -10.42 -2.74
N LEU A 120 8.47 -11.19 -2.00
CA LEU A 120 7.99 -12.02 -0.89
C LEU A 120 8.87 -11.79 0.34
N TYR A 121 8.24 -11.58 1.48
CA TYR A 121 8.90 -11.58 2.78
C TYR A 121 8.18 -12.54 3.72
N LEU A 122 8.92 -13.50 4.23
CA LEU A 122 8.48 -14.38 5.31
C LEU A 122 9.11 -13.91 6.63
N PRO A 123 8.35 -13.81 7.73
CA PRO A 123 8.92 -13.39 9.01
C PRO A 123 10.07 -14.32 9.43
N LYS A 124 11.02 -13.81 10.24
CA LYS A 124 12.22 -14.54 10.64
C LYS A 124 11.90 -15.91 11.26
N ASN A 125 10.85 -15.95 12.08
CA ASN A 125 10.42 -17.15 12.78
C ASN A 125 9.31 -17.92 12.02
N PHE A 126 9.32 -17.84 10.68
CA PHE A 126 8.31 -18.53 9.86
C PHE A 126 8.35 -20.05 10.04
N VAL A 127 7.20 -20.65 10.31
CA VAL A 127 6.99 -22.10 10.42
C VAL A 127 5.96 -22.53 9.38
N LYS A 128 6.34 -23.45 8.49
CA LYS A 128 5.50 -23.87 7.35
C LYS A 128 4.11 -24.40 7.73
N SER A 129 3.97 -25.05 8.89
CA SER A 129 2.70 -25.60 9.38
C SER A 129 1.81 -24.57 10.09
N LYS A 130 2.29 -23.35 10.33
CA LYS A 130 1.54 -22.28 11.01
C LYS A 130 0.73 -21.47 9.99
N THR A 131 -0.45 -21.02 10.40
CA THR A 131 -1.30 -20.10 9.63
C THR A 131 -0.93 -18.65 9.91
N TYR A 132 -0.77 -17.84 8.86
CA TYR A 132 -0.29 -16.46 8.94
C TYR A 132 -1.29 -15.45 8.37
N PRO A 133 -1.36 -14.25 8.94
CA PRO A 133 -1.95 -13.11 8.25
C PRO A 133 -1.08 -12.69 7.05
N LEU A 134 -1.72 -12.11 6.05
CA LEU A 134 -1.08 -11.67 4.81
C LEU A 134 -1.32 -10.18 4.58
N VAL A 135 -0.27 -9.44 4.20
CA VAL A 135 -0.41 -8.11 3.61
C VAL A 135 0.04 -8.16 2.15
N VAL A 136 -0.87 -7.79 1.25
CA VAL A 136 -0.54 -7.51 -0.16
C VAL A 136 -0.14 -6.05 -0.25
N VAL A 137 1.09 -5.79 -0.71
CA VAL A 137 1.77 -4.50 -0.65
C VAL A 137 1.93 -3.93 -2.06
N LEU A 138 1.34 -2.78 -2.34
CA LEU A 138 1.29 -2.17 -3.68
C LEU A 138 2.17 -0.93 -3.77
N HIS A 139 3.17 -0.95 -4.67
CA HIS A 139 4.14 0.14 -4.87
C HIS A 139 3.54 1.35 -5.60
N GLY A 140 4.21 2.49 -5.48
CA GLY A 140 3.87 3.72 -6.19
C GLY A 140 4.26 3.69 -7.68
N LEU A 141 3.87 4.73 -8.42
CA LEU A 141 4.19 4.90 -9.84
C LEU A 141 5.71 4.87 -10.08
N ASN A 142 6.14 4.13 -11.09
CA ASN A 142 7.55 3.86 -11.42
C ASN A 142 8.32 3.12 -10.31
N GLY A 143 7.63 2.57 -9.33
CA GLY A 143 8.23 1.76 -8.27
C GLY A 143 8.36 0.29 -8.62
N SER A 144 8.73 -0.51 -7.62
CA SER A 144 8.88 -1.95 -7.74
C SER A 144 8.53 -2.67 -6.44
N PRO A 145 8.31 -3.99 -6.49
CA PRO A 145 8.12 -4.83 -5.31
C PRO A 145 9.23 -4.70 -4.27
N GLY A 146 10.49 -4.64 -4.73
CA GLY A 146 11.65 -4.49 -3.85
C GLY A 146 11.68 -3.15 -3.13
N GLN A 147 11.39 -2.07 -3.84
CA GLN A 147 11.39 -0.73 -3.24
C GLN A 147 10.33 -0.58 -2.15
N ILE A 148 9.10 -1.05 -2.38
CA ILE A 148 8.04 -0.91 -1.37
C ILE A 148 8.27 -1.82 -0.16
N LEU A 149 8.75 -3.05 -0.35
CA LEU A 149 9.08 -3.95 0.76
C LEU A 149 10.30 -3.48 1.57
N ALA A 150 11.19 -2.70 0.96
CA ALA A 150 12.35 -2.10 1.63
C ALA A 150 12.03 -0.80 2.39
N TYR A 151 10.77 -0.38 2.47
CA TYR A 151 10.40 0.79 3.27
C TYR A 151 10.85 0.60 4.73
N PRO A 152 11.53 1.61 5.32
CA PRO A 152 12.06 1.51 6.67
C PRO A 152 11.00 1.09 7.69
N GLY A 153 11.24 -0.02 8.36
CA GLY A 153 10.34 -0.55 9.39
C GLY A 153 9.33 -1.58 8.90
N LEU A 154 8.94 -1.63 7.63
CA LEU A 154 7.87 -2.53 7.15
C LEU A 154 8.14 -4.00 7.48
N THR A 155 9.32 -4.52 7.16
CA THR A 155 9.69 -5.90 7.47
C THR A 155 9.91 -6.15 8.97
N LYS A 156 10.31 -5.12 9.73
CA LYS A 156 10.41 -5.22 11.19
C LYS A 156 9.04 -5.44 11.84
N TYR A 157 8.02 -4.69 11.40
CA TYR A 157 6.65 -4.91 11.88
C TYR A 157 6.09 -6.27 11.43
N ALA A 158 6.40 -6.70 10.21
CA ALA A 158 6.05 -8.03 9.74
C ALA A 158 6.67 -9.15 10.57
N ASP A 159 7.91 -8.99 11.04
CA ASP A 159 8.55 -9.92 11.98
C ASP A 159 7.85 -9.94 13.35
N ASN A 160 7.62 -8.76 13.93
CA ASN A 160 7.08 -8.63 15.27
C ASN A 160 5.64 -9.16 15.38
N GLU A 161 4.82 -8.94 14.36
CA GLU A 161 3.42 -9.33 14.32
C GLU A 161 3.18 -10.59 13.47
N GLU A 162 4.26 -11.21 13.00
CA GLU A 162 4.28 -12.46 12.23
C GLU A 162 3.42 -12.43 10.95
N TYR A 163 3.52 -11.36 10.15
CA TYR A 163 2.84 -11.24 8.86
C TYR A 163 3.70 -11.74 7.70
N ILE A 164 3.09 -12.42 6.75
CA ILE A 164 3.66 -12.61 5.41
C ILE A 164 3.37 -11.35 4.61
N LEU A 165 4.40 -10.84 3.87
CA LEU A 165 4.22 -9.74 2.94
C LEU A 165 4.45 -10.25 1.51
N VAL A 166 3.56 -9.86 0.59
CA VAL A 166 3.76 -10.07 -0.85
C VAL A 166 3.54 -8.76 -1.59
N ALA A 167 4.41 -8.48 -2.56
CA ALA A 167 4.32 -7.29 -3.37
C ALA A 167 4.28 -7.66 -4.85
N PRO A 168 3.12 -7.67 -5.50
CA PRO A 168 3.00 -7.85 -6.95
C PRO A 168 3.69 -6.74 -7.73
N MET A 169 4.19 -7.04 -8.93
CA MET A 169 4.73 -6.02 -9.84
C MET A 169 3.64 -5.11 -10.42
N GLY A 170 2.39 -5.58 -10.47
CA GLY A 170 1.29 -4.90 -11.15
C GLY A 170 1.47 -4.91 -12.66
N TYR A 171 1.96 -6.06 -13.21
CA TYR A 171 2.37 -6.29 -14.59
C TYR A 171 3.58 -5.44 -15.01
N ASN A 172 3.58 -4.15 -14.68
CA ASN A 172 4.73 -3.24 -14.82
C ASN A 172 4.64 -2.08 -13.82
N ALA A 173 5.65 -1.24 -13.76
CA ALA A 173 5.74 -0.12 -12.82
C ALA A 173 4.65 0.98 -12.98
N ARG A 174 3.78 0.87 -13.99
CA ARG A 174 2.80 1.89 -14.38
C ARG A 174 1.38 1.33 -14.59
N GLY A 175 1.11 0.10 -14.15
CA GLY A 175 -0.14 -0.61 -14.43
C GLY A 175 -1.36 -0.13 -13.63
N TRP A 176 -1.16 0.67 -12.57
CA TRP A 176 -2.23 1.25 -11.74
C TRP A 176 -3.17 0.24 -11.07
N TYR A 177 -2.84 -1.05 -11.10
CA TYR A 177 -3.62 -2.11 -10.45
C TYR A 177 -5.11 -2.08 -10.81
N GLY A 178 -5.44 -1.71 -12.07
CA GLY A 178 -6.81 -1.59 -12.55
C GLY A 178 -7.53 -0.27 -12.20
N SER A 179 -6.98 0.57 -11.29
CA SER A 179 -7.67 1.76 -10.78
C SER A 179 -7.95 2.85 -11.83
N ARG A 180 -7.32 2.77 -12.98
CA ARG A 180 -7.58 3.64 -14.16
C ARG A 180 -8.39 2.96 -15.27
N GLY A 181 -9.10 1.88 -14.92
CA GLY A 181 -9.87 1.06 -15.86
C GLY A 181 -9.01 0.04 -16.60
N LYS A 182 -9.67 -0.83 -17.40
CA LYS A 182 -9.03 -1.96 -18.09
C LYS A 182 -7.82 -1.56 -18.92
N GLY A 183 -7.87 -0.40 -19.58
CA GLY A 183 -6.79 0.11 -20.43
C GLY A 183 -5.61 0.74 -19.68
N GLY A 184 -5.71 0.94 -18.35
CA GLY A 184 -4.62 1.52 -17.55
C GLY A 184 -4.43 3.03 -17.70
N GLY A 185 -5.22 3.70 -18.55
CA GLY A 185 -5.17 5.13 -18.83
C GLY A 185 -4.67 5.47 -20.25
N ARG A 186 -4.71 6.76 -20.61
CA ARG A 186 -4.31 7.23 -21.93
C ARG A 186 -2.82 6.95 -22.20
N GLY A 187 -2.53 6.35 -23.34
CA GLY A 187 -1.14 6.02 -23.75
C GLY A 187 -0.53 4.84 -22.99
N SER A 188 -1.33 4.04 -22.30
CA SER A 188 -0.83 2.80 -21.67
C SER A 188 -0.60 1.71 -22.71
N GLU A 189 0.50 0.99 -22.57
CA GLU A 189 0.82 -0.20 -23.37
C GLU A 189 1.15 -1.38 -22.43
N PRO A 190 0.61 -2.57 -22.70
CA PRO A 190 -0.38 -2.88 -23.76
C PRO A 190 -1.75 -2.22 -23.49
N ARG A 191 -2.66 -2.22 -24.49
CA ARG A 191 -3.98 -1.55 -24.41
C ARG A 191 -4.87 -2.03 -23.25
N ASN A 192 -4.63 -3.22 -22.72
CA ASN A 192 -5.32 -3.77 -21.55
C ASN A 192 -4.44 -3.75 -20.30
N LEU A 193 -3.50 -2.82 -20.19
CA LEU A 193 -2.54 -2.74 -19.10
C LEU A 193 -3.18 -2.73 -17.71
N GLY A 194 -4.30 -2.02 -17.54
CA GLY A 194 -5.00 -1.98 -16.25
C GLY A 194 -5.55 -3.33 -15.83
N GLU A 195 -6.14 -4.08 -16.77
CA GLU A 195 -6.65 -5.43 -16.54
C GLU A 195 -5.50 -6.40 -16.21
N LEU A 196 -4.40 -6.36 -16.97
CA LEU A 196 -3.21 -7.16 -16.68
C LEU A 196 -2.60 -6.84 -15.31
N SER A 197 -2.58 -5.56 -14.94
CA SER A 197 -2.05 -5.10 -13.67
C SER A 197 -2.91 -5.54 -12.48
N GLU A 198 -4.22 -5.52 -12.62
CA GLU A 198 -5.17 -6.02 -11.62
C GLU A 198 -5.03 -7.54 -11.47
N GLN A 199 -4.99 -8.25 -12.60
CA GLN A 199 -4.90 -9.70 -12.61
C GLN A 199 -3.58 -10.22 -12.03
N ASP A 200 -2.45 -9.52 -12.23
CA ASP A 200 -1.17 -9.86 -11.60
C ASP A 200 -1.29 -9.90 -10.07
N VAL A 201 -1.99 -8.93 -9.46
CA VAL A 201 -2.23 -8.92 -8.00
C VAL A 201 -3.00 -10.18 -7.58
N MET A 202 -4.03 -10.54 -8.34
CA MET A 202 -4.87 -11.70 -8.00
C MET A 202 -4.13 -13.02 -8.17
N GLU A 203 -3.28 -13.15 -9.20
CA GLU A 203 -2.44 -14.35 -9.38
C GLU A 203 -1.38 -14.47 -8.28
N VAL A 204 -0.72 -13.38 -7.87
CA VAL A 204 0.23 -13.41 -6.74
C VAL A 204 -0.47 -13.78 -5.44
N LEU A 205 -1.68 -13.28 -5.19
CA LEU A 205 -2.48 -13.68 -4.04
C LEU A 205 -2.80 -15.19 -4.07
N LYS A 206 -3.24 -15.70 -5.22
CA LYS A 206 -3.53 -17.13 -5.45
C LYS A 206 -2.29 -18.00 -5.23
N LEU A 207 -1.15 -17.63 -5.80
CA LEU A 207 0.13 -18.31 -5.59
C LEU A 207 0.54 -18.32 -4.12
N THR A 208 0.36 -17.22 -3.42
CA THR A 208 0.68 -17.11 -2.00
C THR A 208 -0.18 -18.05 -1.16
N ARG A 209 -1.49 -18.07 -1.40
CA ARG A 209 -2.43 -18.99 -0.72
C ARG A 209 -2.19 -20.47 -1.06
N LYS A 210 -1.65 -20.77 -2.25
CA LYS A 210 -1.26 -22.13 -2.64
C LYS A 210 -0.01 -22.60 -1.88
N ASN A 211 0.94 -21.71 -1.64
CA ASN A 211 2.25 -22.06 -1.09
C ASN A 211 2.33 -21.95 0.44
N PHE A 212 1.47 -21.15 1.05
CA PHE A 212 1.48 -20.85 2.49
C PHE A 212 0.09 -21.00 3.10
N GLN A 213 0.03 -21.36 4.37
CA GLN A 213 -1.22 -21.37 5.13
C GLN A 213 -1.57 -19.93 5.51
N ILE A 214 -2.45 -19.30 4.75
CA ILE A 214 -2.91 -17.93 4.97
C ILE A 214 -4.27 -17.97 5.68
N ASP A 215 -4.38 -17.16 6.74
CA ASP A 215 -5.64 -16.93 7.44
C ASP A 215 -6.61 -16.14 6.54
N PRO A 216 -7.72 -16.73 6.09
CA PRO A 216 -8.64 -16.06 5.18
C PRO A 216 -9.35 -14.85 5.82
N THR A 217 -9.35 -14.76 7.15
CA THR A 217 -9.91 -13.63 7.89
C THR A 217 -8.94 -12.46 8.04
N ARG A 218 -7.65 -12.67 7.73
CA ARG A 218 -6.59 -11.69 7.95
C ARG A 218 -5.75 -11.46 6.68
N ILE A 219 -6.43 -11.10 5.57
CA ILE A 219 -5.81 -10.70 4.30
C ILE A 219 -6.03 -9.20 4.12
N TYR A 220 -4.96 -8.44 4.05
CA TYR A 220 -4.97 -6.98 4.06
C TYR A 220 -4.31 -6.41 2.80
N LEU A 221 -4.69 -5.18 2.44
CA LEU A 221 -4.02 -4.39 1.42
C LEU A 221 -3.29 -3.21 2.07
N PHE A 222 -2.04 -3.01 1.66
CA PHE A 222 -1.29 -1.79 1.93
C PHE A 222 -0.82 -1.18 0.61
N GLY A 223 -1.00 0.12 0.41
CA GLY A 223 -0.53 0.77 -0.80
C GLY A 223 -0.14 2.23 -0.60
N HIS A 224 0.89 2.65 -1.34
CA HIS A 224 1.36 4.03 -1.36
C HIS A 224 1.16 4.65 -2.74
N SER A 225 0.65 5.88 -2.80
CA SER A 225 0.47 6.65 -4.05
C SER A 225 -0.40 5.91 -5.07
N MET A 226 0.14 5.54 -6.25
CA MET A 226 -0.50 4.66 -7.22
C MET A 226 -1.01 3.37 -6.56
N GLY A 227 -0.21 2.74 -5.69
CA GLY A 227 -0.59 1.56 -4.94
C GLY A 227 -1.72 1.82 -3.95
N GLY A 228 -1.80 3.01 -3.35
CA GLY A 228 -2.92 3.43 -2.52
C GLY A 228 -4.23 3.52 -3.31
N GLY A 229 -4.19 4.11 -4.50
CA GLY A 229 -5.32 4.11 -5.43
C GLY A 229 -5.70 2.70 -5.89
N GLY A 230 -4.70 1.85 -6.14
CA GLY A 230 -4.88 0.43 -6.47
C GLY A 230 -5.53 -0.35 -5.33
N SER A 231 -5.10 -0.13 -4.08
CA SER A 231 -5.70 -0.78 -2.91
C SER A 231 -7.18 -0.41 -2.75
N MET A 232 -7.54 0.85 -2.93
CA MET A 232 -8.94 1.27 -2.92
C MET A 232 -9.74 0.61 -4.04
N HIS A 233 -9.18 0.56 -5.26
CA HIS A 233 -9.82 -0.09 -6.40
C HIS A 233 -10.06 -1.58 -6.15
N LEU A 234 -9.05 -2.31 -5.69
CA LEU A 234 -9.15 -3.75 -5.40
C LEU A 234 -10.11 -4.04 -4.25
N ALA A 235 -10.18 -3.16 -3.23
CA ALA A 235 -11.17 -3.28 -2.17
C ALA A 235 -12.60 -3.18 -2.72
N MET A 236 -12.85 -2.23 -3.61
CA MET A 236 -14.15 -2.04 -4.26
C MET A 236 -14.50 -3.14 -5.29
N THR A 237 -13.51 -3.78 -5.89
CA THR A 237 -13.72 -4.80 -6.93
C THR A 237 -13.84 -6.20 -6.32
N TYR A 238 -13.10 -6.49 -5.26
CA TYR A 238 -13.04 -7.80 -4.58
C TYR A 238 -13.31 -7.69 -3.07
N PRO A 239 -14.45 -7.10 -2.64
CA PRO A 239 -14.70 -6.80 -1.22
C PRO A 239 -14.73 -8.04 -0.32
N GLN A 240 -15.03 -9.20 -0.90
CA GLN A 240 -15.08 -10.48 -0.18
C GLN A 240 -13.70 -10.99 0.27
N ILE A 241 -12.60 -10.43 -0.24
CA ILE A 241 -11.24 -10.91 0.07
C ILE A 241 -10.64 -10.19 1.28
N TRP A 242 -10.76 -8.87 1.30
CA TRP A 242 -9.95 -8.01 2.16
C TRP A 242 -10.57 -7.80 3.54
N ALA A 243 -9.76 -7.97 4.58
CA ALA A 243 -10.17 -7.71 5.96
C ALA A 243 -10.13 -6.20 6.29
N ALA A 244 -9.08 -5.50 5.85
CA ALA A 244 -8.95 -4.05 5.94
C ALA A 244 -7.95 -3.55 4.90
N ILE A 245 -7.94 -2.22 4.65
CA ILE A 245 -6.96 -1.57 3.80
C ILE A 245 -6.22 -0.46 4.54
N ALA A 246 -4.94 -0.24 4.19
CA ALA A 246 -4.18 0.92 4.61
C ALA A 246 -3.62 1.63 3.37
N VAL A 247 -3.89 2.90 3.22
CA VAL A 247 -3.53 3.67 2.03
C VAL A 247 -2.81 4.97 2.42
N ILE A 248 -1.64 5.17 1.84
CA ILE A 248 -0.81 6.33 2.08
C ILE A 248 -0.78 7.18 0.81
N ALA A 249 -1.12 8.48 0.95
CA ALA A 249 -1.17 9.42 -0.16
C ALA A 249 -1.87 8.85 -1.42
N PRO A 250 -3.11 8.30 -1.28
CA PRO A 250 -3.73 7.44 -2.30
C PRO A 250 -4.05 8.21 -3.57
N ALA A 251 -3.43 7.83 -4.69
CA ALA A 251 -3.73 8.38 -6.01
C ALA A 251 -5.02 7.74 -6.58
N ALA A 252 -6.15 7.98 -5.92
CA ALA A 252 -7.45 7.44 -6.27
C ALA A 252 -8.29 8.48 -7.03
N TYR A 253 -8.53 8.25 -8.33
CA TYR A 253 -9.19 9.19 -9.23
C TYR A 253 -10.52 8.67 -9.79
N GLY A 254 -10.96 7.51 -9.38
CA GLY A 254 -12.19 6.87 -9.86
C GLY A 254 -13.48 7.45 -9.29
N ASN A 255 -14.61 6.86 -9.68
CA ASN A 255 -15.92 7.19 -9.12
C ASN A 255 -16.00 6.77 -7.64
N ARG A 256 -16.23 7.73 -6.76
CA ARG A 256 -16.32 7.54 -5.30
C ARG A 256 -17.57 6.76 -4.86
N ASP A 257 -18.66 6.78 -5.65
CA ASP A 257 -19.88 6.04 -5.31
C ASP A 257 -19.67 4.53 -5.30
N ARG A 258 -18.66 4.04 -6.05
CA ARG A 258 -18.23 2.64 -5.98
C ARG A 258 -17.76 2.22 -4.59
N LEU A 259 -17.39 3.16 -3.72
CA LEU A 259 -16.97 2.84 -2.35
C LEU A 259 -18.07 2.12 -1.54
N ALA A 260 -19.34 2.29 -1.93
CA ALA A 260 -20.45 1.56 -1.34
C ALA A 260 -20.28 0.03 -1.40
N THR A 261 -19.57 -0.51 -2.42
CA THR A 261 -19.28 -1.95 -2.51
C THR A 261 -18.27 -2.44 -1.47
N ALA A 262 -17.46 -1.53 -0.92
CA ALA A 262 -16.43 -1.80 0.07
C ALA A 262 -16.75 -1.19 1.45
N LYS A 263 -17.99 -0.76 1.71
CA LYS A 263 -18.37 -0.02 2.92
C LYS A 263 -18.07 -0.77 4.23
N ASP A 264 -18.05 -2.10 4.18
CA ASP A 264 -17.80 -2.97 5.34
C ASP A 264 -16.31 -3.31 5.52
N ILE A 265 -15.40 -2.76 4.69
CA ILE A 265 -13.96 -2.95 4.79
C ILE A 265 -13.36 -1.75 5.53
N PRO A 266 -12.82 -1.94 6.75
CA PRO A 266 -12.16 -0.86 7.47
C PRO A 266 -10.98 -0.26 6.69
N ALA A 267 -10.80 1.06 6.76
CA ALA A 267 -9.75 1.78 6.04
C ALA A 267 -8.89 2.65 6.96
N TYR A 268 -7.57 2.52 6.85
CA TYR A 268 -6.58 3.41 7.46
C TYR A 268 -6.01 4.31 6.37
N VAL A 269 -6.22 5.62 6.48
CA VAL A 269 -5.87 6.58 5.42
C VAL A 269 -4.91 7.62 5.98
N VAL A 270 -3.75 7.80 5.32
CA VAL A 270 -2.78 8.84 5.69
C VAL A 270 -2.54 9.74 4.49
N GLN A 271 -2.54 11.06 4.71
CA GLN A 271 -2.29 12.06 3.68
C GLN A 271 -1.51 13.24 4.24
N GLY A 272 -0.54 13.74 3.49
CA GLY A 272 0.15 14.98 3.81
C GLY A 272 -0.60 16.20 3.26
N ASP A 273 -0.73 17.25 4.07
CA ASP A 273 -1.42 18.50 3.64
C ASP A 273 -0.60 19.33 2.64
N LYS A 274 0.73 19.06 2.54
CA LYS A 274 1.67 19.68 1.56
C LYS A 274 2.11 18.70 0.46
N ASP A 275 1.37 17.63 0.26
CA ASP A 275 1.61 16.71 -0.84
C ASP A 275 1.38 17.42 -2.19
N ARG A 276 2.45 17.49 -3.00
CA ARG A 276 2.42 18.14 -4.32
C ARG A 276 2.13 17.17 -5.47
N LEU A 277 2.08 15.86 -5.21
CA LEU A 277 1.82 14.83 -6.23
C LEU A 277 0.38 14.34 -6.17
N VAL A 278 -0.15 14.15 -4.97
CA VAL A 278 -1.56 13.77 -4.72
C VAL A 278 -2.19 14.79 -3.80
N SER A 279 -3.11 15.57 -4.35
CA SER A 279 -3.77 16.63 -3.60
C SER A 279 -4.50 16.11 -2.37
N VAL A 280 -4.29 16.73 -1.23
CA VAL A 280 -5.01 16.42 0.01
C VAL A 280 -6.53 16.55 -0.14
N GLN A 281 -7.02 17.49 -0.98
CA GLN A 281 -8.44 17.65 -1.27
C GLN A 281 -9.02 16.40 -1.94
N GLN A 282 -8.23 15.71 -2.76
CA GLN A 282 -8.68 14.44 -3.36
C GLN A 282 -8.90 13.38 -2.30
N THR A 283 -7.97 13.23 -1.36
CA THR A 283 -8.09 12.27 -0.26
C THR A 283 -9.23 12.66 0.68
N ARG A 284 -9.38 13.94 1.04
CA ARG A 284 -10.50 14.43 1.88
C ARG A 284 -11.87 14.04 1.28
N ARG A 285 -12.06 14.14 -0.05
CA ARG A 285 -13.31 13.73 -0.71
C ARG A 285 -13.59 12.23 -0.62
N TRP A 286 -12.56 11.39 -0.58
CA TRP A 286 -12.73 9.96 -0.33
C TRP A 286 -13.08 9.69 1.13
N VAL A 287 -12.43 10.37 2.06
CA VAL A 287 -12.72 10.26 3.51
C VAL A 287 -14.14 10.74 3.81
N GLU A 288 -14.59 11.82 3.15
CA GLU A 288 -15.96 12.31 3.26
C GLU A 288 -16.97 11.25 2.80
N LYS A 289 -16.68 10.60 1.67
CA LYS A 289 -17.52 9.48 1.20
C LYS A 289 -17.51 8.29 2.15
N MET A 290 -16.38 7.98 2.82
CA MET A 290 -16.32 6.96 3.87
C MET A 290 -17.25 7.31 5.04
N LYS A 291 -17.27 8.58 5.46
CA LYS A 291 -18.18 9.09 6.51
C LYS A 291 -19.64 8.98 6.10
N GLU A 292 -20.00 9.43 4.89
CA GLU A 292 -21.36 9.31 4.34
C GLU A 292 -21.88 7.87 4.34
N LEU A 293 -21.01 6.90 4.06
CA LEU A 293 -21.35 5.47 4.02
C LEU A 293 -21.31 4.79 5.40
N GLY A 294 -20.99 5.52 6.48
CA GLY A 294 -20.77 4.93 7.80
C GLY A 294 -19.61 3.92 7.86
N MET A 295 -18.68 4.01 6.94
CA MET A 295 -17.53 3.10 6.81
C MET A 295 -16.57 3.28 8.00
N LYS A 296 -16.16 2.18 8.65
CA LYS A 296 -15.12 2.24 9.68
C LYS A 296 -13.80 2.72 9.05
N HIS A 297 -13.29 3.86 9.50
CA HIS A 297 -12.03 4.40 9.00
C HIS A 297 -11.28 5.22 10.05
N GLU A 298 -9.96 5.28 9.87
CA GLU A 298 -9.08 6.23 10.54
C GLU A 298 -8.44 7.12 9.47
N TYR A 299 -8.50 8.43 9.66
CA TYR A 299 -7.87 9.38 8.76
C TYR A 299 -6.86 10.24 9.50
N ILE A 300 -5.61 10.21 9.03
CA ILE A 300 -4.51 11.00 9.55
C ILE A 300 -4.06 11.98 8.47
N GLU A 301 -4.33 13.26 8.70
CA GLU A 301 -3.80 14.34 7.88
C GLU A 301 -2.55 14.90 8.55
N VAL A 302 -1.39 14.66 7.94
CA VAL A 302 -0.09 15.05 8.50
C VAL A 302 0.21 16.49 8.13
N LYS A 303 0.26 17.36 9.14
CA LYS A 303 0.60 18.78 8.98
C LYS A 303 2.01 18.93 8.40
N ASN A 304 2.15 19.75 7.35
CA ASN A 304 3.36 19.94 6.56
C ASN A 304 3.91 18.65 5.93
N GLY A 305 3.13 17.57 5.92
CA GLY A 305 3.51 16.29 5.31
C GLY A 305 3.58 16.39 3.79
N GLY A 306 4.63 15.82 3.19
CA GLY A 306 4.78 15.66 1.76
C GLY A 306 4.30 14.27 1.29
N HIS A 307 4.71 13.87 0.09
CA HIS A 307 4.25 12.62 -0.53
C HIS A 307 4.98 11.36 -0.03
N VAL A 308 6.30 11.45 0.17
CA VAL A 308 7.17 10.26 0.22
C VAL A 308 7.34 9.69 1.63
N PHE A 309 7.65 10.56 2.61
CA PHE A 309 8.10 10.10 3.94
C PHE A 309 6.98 9.61 4.86
N LEU A 310 5.73 9.80 4.50
CA LEU A 310 4.58 9.42 5.32
C LEU A 310 4.47 7.91 5.57
N ALA A 311 4.84 7.11 4.58
CA ALA A 311 4.55 5.69 4.61
C ALA A 311 5.19 4.98 5.83
N TRP A 312 6.46 5.24 6.09
CA TRP A 312 7.17 4.55 7.17
C TRP A 312 7.00 5.16 8.57
N GLN A 313 6.40 6.35 8.67
CA GLN A 313 6.08 6.96 9.95
C GLN A 313 4.82 6.38 10.60
N HIS A 314 4.02 5.61 9.84
CA HIS A 314 2.71 5.14 10.28
C HIS A 314 2.57 3.61 10.31
N PHE A 315 3.64 2.83 10.15
CA PHE A 315 3.54 1.37 10.20
C PHE A 315 3.03 0.84 11.53
N ASP A 316 3.37 1.47 12.65
CA ASP A 316 2.83 1.11 13.97
C ASP A 316 1.29 1.16 13.98
N GLY A 317 0.72 2.29 13.58
CA GLY A 317 -0.73 2.46 13.46
C GLY A 317 -1.36 1.51 12.44
N ILE A 318 -0.72 1.30 11.29
CA ILE A 318 -1.21 0.40 10.24
C ILE A 318 -1.31 -1.05 10.75
N PHE A 319 -0.25 -1.58 11.36
CA PHE A 319 -0.26 -2.97 11.86
C PHE A 319 -1.19 -3.14 13.05
N SER A 320 -1.27 -2.14 13.95
CA SER A 320 -2.26 -2.11 15.03
C SER A 320 -3.69 -2.10 14.49
N PHE A 321 -3.96 -1.29 13.45
CA PHE A 321 -5.25 -1.24 12.79
C PHE A 321 -5.60 -2.58 12.12
N PHE A 322 -4.68 -3.21 11.40
CA PHE A 322 -4.90 -4.52 10.81
C PHE A 322 -5.24 -5.59 11.86
N LYS A 323 -4.49 -5.63 12.95
CA LYS A 323 -4.71 -6.56 14.06
C LYS A 323 -6.10 -6.39 14.70
N ALA A 324 -6.58 -5.15 14.79
CA ALA A 324 -7.89 -4.82 15.36
C ALA A 324 -9.07 -5.06 14.38
N ASN A 325 -8.80 -5.35 13.11
CA ASN A 325 -9.82 -5.45 12.07
C ASN A 325 -9.69 -6.74 11.22
N PRO A 326 -9.76 -7.92 11.82
CA PRO A 326 -9.94 -9.15 11.06
C PRO A 326 -11.32 -9.18 10.43
N LYS A 327 -11.48 -9.90 9.34
CA LYS A 327 -12.77 -10.15 8.71
C LYS A 327 -13.61 -11.08 9.58
N LEU A 328 -14.88 -10.77 9.75
CA LEU A 328 -15.79 -11.67 10.49
C LEU A 328 -16.03 -12.95 9.72
N PRO A 329 -16.18 -14.12 10.39
CA PRO A 329 -16.39 -15.40 9.71
C PRO A 329 -17.58 -15.41 8.74
N GLN A 330 -18.66 -14.69 9.04
CA GLN A 330 -19.85 -14.59 8.18
C GLN A 330 -19.59 -13.83 6.86
N GLN A 331 -18.48 -13.08 6.78
CA GLN A 331 -18.08 -12.32 5.58
C GLN A 331 -17.15 -13.11 4.66
N ILE A 332 -16.83 -14.35 5.03
CA ILE A 332 -16.00 -15.23 4.20
C ILE A 332 -16.92 -15.97 3.24
N SER A 333 -16.86 -15.64 1.94
CA SER A 333 -17.56 -16.44 0.93
C SER A 333 -17.00 -17.86 0.93
N PRO A 334 -17.85 -18.90 0.82
CA PRO A 334 -17.37 -20.27 0.63
C PRO A 334 -16.48 -20.32 -0.63
N LYS A 335 -15.49 -21.21 -0.58
CA LYS A 335 -14.50 -21.43 -1.66
C LYS A 335 -15.13 -22.02 -2.91
#